data_b932398c69621c5c842c84a6752ebb15
#
_entry.id   b932398c69621c5c842c84a6752ebb15
#
_cell.length_a   1.000
_cell.length_b   1.000
_cell.length_c   1.000
_cell.angle_alpha   90.00
_cell.angle_beta   90.00
_cell.angle_gamma   90.00
#
_symmetry.space_group_name_H-M   'P 1'
#
loop_
_entity.id
_entity.type
_entity.pdbx_description
1 polymer ?
#
loop_
_entity_poly.entity_id
_entity_poly.type
_entity_poly.pdbx_seq_one_letter_code
_entity_poly.pdbx_strand_id
1 'polypeptide(L)'
;QYDVIVLEDLAYFAMDFRQDLSKPFQAPYQPSVAHYTDYYVLLISGSKAFSYAGQRIGVSCISNKLYHRAYPGLTQRYGGGTFGTVFIHRVLYALSSGTSHSAQYALAAMLKAANEGQYNFLDEVKVYGERARRLKEIFLRHGFHLVYDNDLGDPVADGFYFTIGYPGMSSGELARELMYYGVSAISLVTTGSHQEGLRACTSFIQDHQYDQLDERMAIFAENHPIQ
;
A
#
# COMPACT_ATOMS: atom_id res chain seq x y z
N GLN A 1 23.82 -4.48 16.42
CA GLN A 1 24.27 -5.85 16.65
C GLN A 1 24.53 -6.59 15.33
N TYR A 2 23.74 -6.32 14.28
CA TYR A 2 23.92 -6.83 12.94
C TYR A 2 24.17 -5.66 11.98
N ASP A 3 25.08 -5.85 11.03
CA ASP A 3 25.37 -4.86 9.98
C ASP A 3 24.40 -5.08 8.81
N VAL A 4 23.16 -4.63 8.98
CA VAL A 4 22.06 -4.84 8.04
C VAL A 4 21.59 -3.51 7.48
N ILE A 5 21.37 -3.47 6.17
CA ILE A 5 20.67 -2.38 5.49
C ILE A 5 19.21 -2.75 5.42
N VAL A 6 18.34 -1.85 5.86
CA VAL A 6 16.87 -2.03 5.78
C VAL A 6 16.34 -1.32 4.55
N LEU A 7 15.68 -2.07 3.67
CA LEU A 7 14.88 -1.51 2.59
C LEU A 7 13.42 -1.52 3.04
N GLU A 8 12.85 -0.36 3.25
CA GLU A 8 11.45 -0.22 3.63
C GLU A 8 10.61 0.08 2.40
N ASP A 9 9.70 -0.82 2.06
CA ASP A 9 8.74 -0.64 0.97
C ASP A 9 7.53 0.15 1.46
N LEU A 10 7.50 1.43 1.11
CA LEU A 10 6.43 2.38 1.41
C LEU A 10 5.52 2.60 0.20
N ALA A 11 5.23 1.54 -0.58
CA ALA A 11 4.31 1.62 -1.72
C ALA A 11 2.90 2.09 -1.32
N TYR A 12 2.49 1.85 -0.08
CA TYR A 12 1.24 2.31 0.52
C TYR A 12 1.45 3.44 1.52
N PHE A 13 2.47 4.27 1.30
CA PHE A 13 2.68 5.48 2.08
C PHE A 13 1.40 6.30 2.20
N ALA A 14 1.09 6.76 3.43
CA ALA A 14 -0.08 7.58 3.76
C ALA A 14 -1.46 6.90 3.57
N MET A 15 -1.51 5.57 3.52
CA MET A 15 -2.78 4.81 3.45
C MET A 15 -3.31 4.39 4.83
N ASP A 16 -2.90 5.07 5.89
CA ASP A 16 -3.50 4.93 7.22
C ASP A 16 -4.42 6.13 7.48
N PHE A 17 -5.72 5.91 7.49
CA PHE A 17 -6.73 6.95 7.63
C PHE A 17 -7.23 7.13 9.07
N ARG A 18 -6.62 6.44 10.05
CA ARG A 18 -7.01 6.53 11.47
C ARG A 18 -6.56 7.84 12.12
N GLN A 19 -5.52 8.47 11.57
CA GLN A 19 -5.00 9.76 12.03
C GLN A 19 -4.39 10.57 10.87
N ASP A 20 -4.32 11.90 11.06
CA ASP A 20 -3.71 12.79 10.08
C ASP A 20 -2.18 12.83 10.25
N LEU A 21 -1.47 12.14 9.36
CA LEU A 21 -0.01 12.09 9.30
C LEU A 21 0.55 12.97 8.16
N SER A 22 -0.26 13.90 7.62
CA SER A 22 0.06 14.67 6.41
C SER A 22 0.86 15.93 6.66
N LYS A 23 1.00 16.36 7.92
CA LYS A 23 1.57 17.67 8.23
C LYS A 23 3.10 17.63 8.21
N PRO A 24 3.77 18.26 7.22
CA PRO A 24 5.21 18.29 7.17
C PRO A 24 5.81 18.88 8.45
N PHE A 25 6.89 18.27 8.95
CA PHE A 25 7.64 18.70 10.14
C PHE A 25 6.85 18.77 11.46
N GLN A 26 5.65 18.18 11.51
CA GLN A 26 4.81 18.14 12.71
C GLN A 26 4.49 16.70 13.08
N ALA A 27 4.63 16.37 14.36
CA ALA A 27 4.18 15.08 14.90
C ALA A 27 2.64 15.02 14.94
N PRO A 28 2.04 13.82 14.85
CA PRO A 28 2.69 12.51 14.70
C PRO A 28 3.25 12.30 13.28
N TYR A 29 4.39 11.61 13.20
CA TYR A 29 5.01 11.29 11.91
C TYR A 29 4.57 9.94 11.39
N GLN A 30 4.64 9.77 10.07
CA GLN A 30 4.49 8.45 9.45
C GLN A 30 5.49 7.46 10.08
N PRO A 31 5.06 6.30 10.60
CA PRO A 31 5.96 5.27 11.07
C PRO A 31 6.95 4.85 9.99
N SER A 32 8.22 4.73 10.35
CA SER A 32 9.29 4.35 9.42
C SER A 32 10.50 3.81 10.18
N VAL A 33 11.23 2.90 9.55
CA VAL A 33 12.50 2.39 10.07
C VAL A 33 13.55 3.48 10.25
N ALA A 34 13.41 4.63 9.60
CA ALA A 34 14.28 5.80 9.77
C ALA A 34 14.32 6.33 11.22
N HIS A 35 13.33 6.01 12.05
CA HIS A 35 13.36 6.33 13.49
C HIS A 35 14.28 5.43 14.31
N TYR A 36 14.69 4.28 13.77
CA TYR A 36 15.37 3.22 14.54
C TYR A 36 16.77 2.91 14.04
N THR A 37 17.12 3.26 12.81
CA THR A 37 18.41 2.98 12.20
C THR A 37 18.86 4.07 11.23
N ASP A 38 20.18 4.25 11.09
CA ASP A 38 20.79 5.11 10.06
C ASP A 38 21.17 4.34 8.78
N TYR A 39 20.86 3.05 8.70
CA TYR A 39 21.19 2.21 7.55
C TYR A 39 19.94 1.77 6.82
N TYR A 40 19.30 2.72 6.14
CA TYR A 40 18.03 2.46 5.45
C TYR A 40 17.97 3.06 4.04
N VAL A 41 17.11 2.44 3.24
CA VAL A 41 16.57 3.00 1.99
C VAL A 41 15.04 2.95 2.09
N LEU A 42 14.37 4.08 1.98
CA LEU A 42 12.92 4.16 1.89
C LEU A 42 12.51 4.17 0.42
N LEU A 43 11.56 3.33 0.05
CA LEU A 43 11.03 3.21 -1.31
C LEU A 43 9.59 3.73 -1.34
N ILE A 44 9.40 4.99 -1.69
CA ILE A 44 8.09 5.67 -1.69
C ILE A 44 7.53 5.67 -3.10
N SER A 45 6.36 5.08 -3.29
CA SER A 45 5.70 5.04 -4.60
C SER A 45 4.78 6.25 -4.81
N GLY A 46 4.83 6.84 -6.00
CA GLY A 46 3.84 7.82 -6.44
C GLY A 46 2.48 7.21 -6.81
N SER A 47 2.43 5.88 -6.93
CA SER A 47 1.25 5.19 -7.49
C SER A 47 -0.01 5.32 -6.65
N LYS A 48 0.11 5.34 -5.32
CA LYS A 48 -1.03 5.29 -4.40
C LYS A 48 -1.32 6.66 -3.79
N ALA A 49 -0.41 7.17 -2.96
CA ALA A 49 -0.61 8.44 -2.26
C ALA A 49 -0.86 9.64 -3.19
N PHE A 50 -0.31 9.60 -4.40
CA PHE A 50 -0.44 10.68 -5.38
C PHE A 50 -1.30 10.29 -6.60
N SER A 51 -1.99 9.15 -6.57
CA SER A 51 -2.80 8.63 -7.70
C SER A 51 -2.04 8.59 -9.04
N TYR A 52 -0.73 8.32 -8.99
CA TYR A 52 0.20 8.52 -10.12
C TYR A 52 0.72 7.19 -10.70
N ALA A 53 -0.09 6.13 -10.58
CA ALA A 53 0.29 4.76 -10.94
C ALA A 53 0.71 4.61 -12.41
N GLY A 54 0.03 5.30 -13.33
CA GLY A 54 0.30 5.23 -14.76
C GLY A 54 1.66 5.80 -15.17
N GLN A 55 2.25 6.66 -14.38
CA GLN A 55 3.53 7.32 -14.67
C GLN A 55 4.76 6.51 -14.26
N ARG A 56 4.56 5.38 -13.55
CA ARG A 56 5.64 4.46 -13.17
C ARG A 56 6.80 5.16 -12.45
N ILE A 57 6.49 5.96 -11.43
CA ILE A 57 7.46 6.79 -10.69
C ILE A 57 7.39 6.55 -9.18
N GLY A 58 8.52 6.61 -8.54
CA GLY A 58 8.69 6.59 -7.09
C GLY A 58 9.97 7.32 -6.68
N VAL A 59 10.18 7.42 -5.38
CA VAL A 59 11.35 8.07 -4.77
C VAL A 59 12.08 7.06 -3.90
N SER A 60 13.41 7.00 -4.05
CA SER A 60 14.28 6.28 -3.11
C SER A 60 15.00 7.28 -2.21
N CYS A 61 14.75 7.21 -0.91
CA CYS A 61 15.43 8.03 0.09
C CYS A 61 16.49 7.19 0.79
N ILE A 62 17.75 7.47 0.52
CA ILE A 62 18.89 6.81 1.17
C ILE A 62 19.37 7.68 2.32
N SER A 63 19.56 7.12 3.52
CA SER A 63 20.12 7.86 4.64
C SER A 63 21.51 8.41 4.31
N ASN A 64 21.86 9.59 4.84
CA ASN A 64 23.19 10.18 4.58
C ASN A 64 24.33 9.25 5.00
N LYS A 65 24.17 8.57 6.14
CA LYS A 65 25.20 7.65 6.66
C LYS A 65 25.40 6.46 5.73
N LEU A 66 24.34 5.86 5.21
CA LEU A 66 24.42 4.78 4.25
C LEU A 66 24.94 5.27 2.89
N TYR A 67 24.49 6.44 2.42
CA TYR A 67 24.91 7.01 1.14
C TYR A 67 26.43 7.12 1.04
N HIS A 68 27.06 7.64 2.08
CA HIS A 68 28.51 7.85 2.13
C HIS A 68 29.32 6.62 2.59
N ARG A 69 28.64 5.55 2.98
CA ARG A 69 29.33 4.34 3.44
C ARG A 69 30.05 3.63 2.29
N ALA A 70 31.35 3.39 2.49
CA ALA A 70 32.15 2.64 1.53
C ALA A 70 32.04 1.13 1.77
N TYR A 71 32.00 0.39 0.67
CA TYR A 71 32.02 -1.07 0.66
C TYR A 71 33.08 -1.57 -0.33
N PRO A 72 34.10 -2.29 0.13
CA PRO A 72 35.17 -2.79 -0.75
C PRO A 72 34.66 -3.62 -1.93
N GLY A 73 33.65 -4.45 -1.71
CA GLY A 73 33.01 -5.24 -2.77
C GLY A 73 32.35 -4.39 -3.86
N LEU A 74 31.82 -3.20 -3.53
CA LEU A 74 31.26 -2.30 -4.52
C LEU A 74 32.36 -1.66 -5.37
N THR A 75 33.48 -1.30 -4.76
CA THR A 75 34.67 -0.80 -5.49
C THR A 75 35.17 -1.83 -6.47
N GLN A 76 35.33 -3.06 -6.05
CA GLN A 76 35.79 -4.17 -6.89
C GLN A 76 34.83 -4.42 -8.08
N ARG A 77 33.53 -4.41 -7.83
CA ARG A 77 32.52 -4.79 -8.84
C ARG A 77 32.14 -3.66 -9.79
N TYR A 78 32.08 -2.42 -9.31
CA TYR A 78 31.54 -1.29 -10.05
C TYR A 78 32.53 -0.13 -10.29
N GLY A 79 33.74 -0.24 -9.80
CA GLY A 79 34.74 0.82 -9.91
C GLY A 79 34.45 2.06 -9.05
N GLY A 80 33.47 1.98 -8.13
CA GLY A 80 33.12 3.02 -7.19
C GLY A 80 32.83 2.43 -5.81
N GLY A 81 33.06 3.21 -4.72
CA GLY A 81 33.17 2.69 -3.36
C GLY A 81 32.02 2.99 -2.43
N THR A 82 31.27 4.07 -2.62
CA THR A 82 30.18 4.42 -1.71
C THR A 82 28.85 3.85 -2.18
N PHE A 83 28.02 3.42 -1.22
CA PHE A 83 26.73 2.80 -1.49
C PHE A 83 25.84 3.70 -2.38
N GLY A 84 25.65 4.96 -2.00
CA GLY A 84 24.77 5.86 -2.72
C GLY A 84 25.21 6.13 -4.15
N THR A 85 26.49 6.34 -4.38
CA THR A 85 27.03 6.55 -5.74
C THR A 85 26.81 5.33 -6.63
N VAL A 86 27.09 4.14 -6.10
CA VAL A 86 26.88 2.89 -6.85
C VAL A 86 25.39 2.64 -7.07
N PHE A 87 24.56 2.82 -6.05
CA PHE A 87 23.13 2.61 -6.15
C PHE A 87 22.50 3.48 -7.24
N ILE A 88 22.79 4.78 -7.25
CA ILE A 88 22.19 5.73 -8.21
C ILE A 88 22.77 5.55 -9.61
N HIS A 89 24.09 5.63 -9.74
CA HIS A 89 24.73 5.76 -11.06
C HIS A 89 25.06 4.43 -11.73
N ARG A 90 24.98 3.32 -11.02
CA ARG A 90 25.25 1.99 -11.58
C ARG A 90 24.01 1.10 -11.55
N VAL A 91 23.38 0.92 -10.38
CA VAL A 91 22.27 -0.03 -10.24
C VAL A 91 20.98 0.53 -10.82
N LEU A 92 20.51 1.69 -10.34
CA LEU A 92 19.27 2.28 -10.84
C LEU A 92 19.34 2.61 -12.33
N TYR A 93 20.44 3.20 -12.77
CA TYR A 93 20.62 3.52 -14.19
C TYR A 93 20.66 2.26 -15.07
N ALA A 94 21.39 1.23 -14.66
CA ALA A 94 21.49 -0.02 -15.42
C ALA A 94 20.13 -0.75 -15.53
N LEU A 95 19.29 -0.66 -14.50
CA LEU A 95 17.97 -1.31 -14.47
C LEU A 95 16.88 -0.53 -15.21
N SER A 96 16.98 0.79 -15.30
CA SER A 96 15.92 1.65 -15.81
C SER A 96 16.29 2.43 -17.07
N SER A 97 17.57 2.50 -17.43
CA SER A 97 18.11 3.41 -18.47
C SER A 97 17.70 4.89 -18.25
N GLY A 98 17.30 5.23 -17.04
CA GLY A 98 16.77 6.52 -16.65
C GLY A 98 15.26 6.49 -16.43
N THR A 99 14.76 7.48 -15.71
CA THR A 99 13.36 7.64 -15.36
C THR A 99 12.75 8.77 -16.19
N SER A 100 11.47 8.67 -16.54
CA SER A 100 10.76 9.72 -17.30
C SER A 100 10.89 11.10 -16.64
N HIS A 101 11.42 12.09 -17.36
CA HIS A 101 11.61 13.45 -16.86
C HIS A 101 10.29 14.11 -16.47
N SER A 102 9.24 14.00 -17.31
CA SER A 102 7.93 14.58 -17.01
C SER A 102 7.34 14.03 -15.72
N ALA A 103 7.45 12.72 -15.49
CA ALA A 103 6.98 12.09 -14.27
C ALA A 103 7.78 12.55 -13.04
N GLN A 104 9.10 12.71 -13.15
CA GLN A 104 9.95 13.22 -12.07
C GLN A 104 9.59 14.66 -11.70
N TYR A 105 9.48 15.55 -12.68
CA TYR A 105 9.14 16.96 -12.43
C TYR A 105 7.73 17.10 -11.84
N ALA A 106 6.76 16.35 -12.31
CA ALA A 106 5.40 16.38 -11.78
C ALA A 106 5.35 15.87 -10.33
N LEU A 107 5.99 14.73 -10.03
CA LEU A 107 6.07 14.23 -8.65
C LEU A 107 6.83 15.20 -7.74
N ALA A 108 7.93 15.78 -8.22
CA ALA A 108 8.68 16.78 -7.46
C ALA A 108 7.84 18.03 -7.16
N ALA A 109 7.01 18.48 -8.11
CA ALA A 109 6.09 19.61 -7.91
C ALA A 109 5.02 19.29 -6.86
N MET A 110 4.43 18.08 -6.90
CA MET A 110 3.46 17.63 -5.89
C MET A 110 4.09 17.56 -4.48
N LEU A 111 5.28 16.97 -4.37
CA LEU A 111 6.01 16.89 -3.11
C LEU A 111 6.38 18.26 -2.57
N LYS A 112 6.80 19.20 -3.46
CA LYS A 112 7.10 20.58 -3.08
C LYS A 112 5.85 21.27 -2.57
N ALA A 113 4.74 21.20 -3.28
CA ALA A 113 3.47 21.82 -2.87
C ALA A 113 2.98 21.25 -1.53
N ALA A 114 3.13 19.93 -1.30
CA ALA A 114 2.80 19.31 -0.02
C ALA A 114 3.71 19.83 1.10
N ASN A 115 5.01 19.94 0.86
CA ASN A 115 5.98 20.43 1.84
C ASN A 115 5.78 21.91 2.20
N GLU A 116 5.27 22.71 1.26
CA GLU A 116 4.93 24.12 1.44
C GLU A 116 3.51 24.31 2.02
N GLY A 117 2.77 23.24 2.30
CA GLY A 117 1.42 23.29 2.84
C GLY A 117 0.34 23.72 1.83
N GLN A 118 0.67 23.74 0.54
CA GLN A 118 -0.25 24.14 -0.54
C GLN A 118 -1.08 22.96 -1.08
N TYR A 119 -0.67 21.75 -0.77
CA TYR A 119 -1.31 20.52 -1.22
C TYR A 119 -1.30 19.47 -0.11
N ASN A 120 -2.48 19.00 0.27
CA ASN A 120 -2.62 17.88 1.19
C ASN A 120 -3.03 16.63 0.40
N PHE A 121 -2.08 15.77 0.07
CA PHE A 121 -2.34 14.55 -0.68
C PHE A 121 -3.22 13.55 0.07
N LEU A 122 -3.31 13.62 1.42
CA LEU A 122 -4.22 12.77 2.18
C LEU A 122 -5.69 13.11 1.92
N ASP A 123 -6.03 14.36 1.61
CA ASP A 123 -7.40 14.74 1.28
C ASP A 123 -7.91 14.01 0.04
N GLU A 124 -7.02 13.72 -0.91
CA GLU A 124 -7.36 12.98 -2.12
C GLU A 124 -7.57 11.47 -1.87
N VAL A 125 -6.89 10.91 -0.89
CA VAL A 125 -6.91 9.45 -0.65
C VAL A 125 -7.78 9.03 0.52
N LYS A 126 -8.18 9.92 1.42
CA LYS A 126 -9.05 9.58 2.57
C LYS A 126 -10.43 9.02 2.16
N VAL A 127 -10.89 9.32 0.95
CA VAL A 127 -12.13 8.72 0.38
C VAL A 127 -12.07 7.19 0.37
N TYR A 128 -10.88 6.60 0.27
CA TYR A 128 -10.73 5.15 0.30
C TYR A 128 -11.01 4.56 1.67
N GLY A 129 -10.68 5.28 2.74
CA GLY A 129 -11.03 4.89 4.11
C GLY A 129 -12.55 4.86 4.32
N GLU A 130 -13.27 5.87 3.83
CA GLU A 130 -14.73 5.90 3.89
C GLU A 130 -15.36 4.78 3.07
N ARG A 131 -14.85 4.53 1.86
CA ARG A 131 -15.29 3.40 1.03
C ARG A 131 -15.05 2.06 1.71
N ALA A 132 -13.86 1.87 2.32
CA ALA A 132 -13.55 0.66 3.06
C ALA A 132 -14.52 0.43 4.22
N ARG A 133 -14.82 1.47 5.00
CA ARG A 133 -15.78 1.41 6.11
C ARG A 133 -17.17 0.93 5.63
N ARG A 134 -17.72 1.57 4.60
CA ARG A 134 -19.03 1.22 4.05
C ARG A 134 -19.07 -0.20 3.48
N LEU A 135 -18.03 -0.61 2.76
CA LEU A 135 -17.94 -1.96 2.22
C LEU A 135 -17.86 -3.02 3.31
N LYS A 136 -17.02 -2.80 4.33
CA LYS A 136 -16.91 -3.70 5.48
C LYS A 136 -18.25 -3.87 6.18
N GLU A 137 -18.97 -2.78 6.43
CA GLU A 137 -20.31 -2.82 7.05
C GLU A 137 -21.28 -3.71 6.27
N ILE A 138 -21.27 -3.62 4.94
CA ILE A 138 -22.13 -4.47 4.09
C ILE A 138 -21.71 -5.93 4.22
N PHE A 139 -20.45 -6.27 4.02
CA PHE A 139 -20.01 -7.65 4.09
C PHE A 139 -20.25 -8.28 5.48
N LEU A 140 -19.91 -7.56 6.56
CA LEU A 140 -20.09 -8.04 7.93
C LEU A 140 -21.57 -8.27 8.26
N ARG A 141 -22.48 -7.41 7.78
CA ARG A 141 -23.94 -7.55 7.95
C ARG A 141 -24.45 -8.86 7.37
N HIS A 142 -23.84 -9.34 6.30
CA HIS A 142 -24.26 -10.54 5.59
C HIS A 142 -23.43 -11.79 5.93
N GLY A 143 -22.79 -11.82 7.12
CA GLY A 143 -22.16 -13.02 7.66
C GLY A 143 -20.69 -13.23 7.23
N PHE A 144 -20.11 -12.31 6.48
CA PHE A 144 -18.67 -12.32 6.22
C PHE A 144 -17.89 -11.91 7.47
N HIS A 145 -16.61 -12.26 7.50
CA HIS A 145 -15.67 -11.80 8.53
C HIS A 145 -14.43 -11.17 7.89
N LEU A 146 -13.73 -10.33 8.64
CA LEU A 146 -12.41 -9.83 8.23
C LEU A 146 -11.36 -10.91 8.52
N VAL A 147 -10.49 -11.18 7.54
CA VAL A 147 -9.43 -12.21 7.70
C VAL A 147 -8.22 -11.62 8.41
N TYR A 148 -7.81 -10.41 8.00
CA TYR A 148 -6.75 -9.66 8.64
C TYR A 148 -7.35 -8.36 9.19
N ASP A 149 -7.60 -8.28 10.48
CA ASP A 149 -8.21 -7.14 11.16
C ASP A 149 -7.33 -6.51 12.24
N ASN A 150 -6.33 -7.25 12.73
CA ASN A 150 -5.41 -6.76 13.75
C ASN A 150 -3.98 -7.28 13.54
N ASP A 151 -3.02 -6.55 14.11
CA ASP A 151 -1.62 -6.95 14.25
C ASP A 151 -1.19 -6.72 15.70
N LEU A 152 -0.76 -7.78 16.39
CA LEU A 152 -0.37 -7.78 17.80
C LEU A 152 -1.41 -7.14 18.75
N GLY A 153 -2.70 -7.22 18.38
CA GLY A 153 -3.80 -6.66 19.16
C GLY A 153 -4.25 -5.25 18.74
N ASP A 154 -3.50 -4.59 17.88
CA ASP A 154 -3.88 -3.30 17.32
C ASP A 154 -4.62 -3.48 15.98
N PRO A 155 -5.69 -2.70 15.71
CA PRO A 155 -6.38 -2.74 14.43
C PRO A 155 -5.44 -2.39 13.29
N VAL A 156 -5.50 -3.14 12.19
CA VAL A 156 -4.74 -2.79 10.98
C VAL A 156 -5.36 -1.56 10.29
N ALA A 157 -4.51 -0.76 9.66
CA ALA A 157 -4.95 0.37 8.86
C ALA A 157 -5.71 -0.10 7.61
N ASP A 158 -6.78 0.59 7.27
CA ASP A 158 -7.41 0.46 5.97
C ASP A 158 -6.56 1.15 4.92
N GLY A 159 -6.47 0.57 3.75
CA GLY A 159 -5.82 1.19 2.61
C GLY A 159 -6.75 1.13 1.40
N PHE A 160 -6.21 0.75 0.24
CA PHE A 160 -7.00 0.38 -0.93
C PHE A 160 -7.72 -0.95 -0.77
N TYR A 161 -7.30 -1.77 0.18
CA TYR A 161 -7.72 -3.15 0.33
C TYR A 161 -8.07 -3.47 1.78
N PHE A 162 -9.03 -4.36 1.93
CA PHE A 162 -9.27 -5.11 3.15
C PHE A 162 -9.52 -6.58 2.78
N THR A 163 -9.60 -7.45 3.75
CA THR A 163 -9.70 -8.89 3.51
C THR A 163 -10.97 -9.45 4.11
N ILE A 164 -11.68 -10.26 3.34
CA ILE A 164 -12.93 -10.89 3.76
C ILE A 164 -12.87 -12.40 3.59
N GLY A 165 -13.52 -13.10 4.48
CA GLY A 165 -13.80 -14.53 4.38
C GLY A 165 -15.27 -14.81 4.63
N TYR A 166 -15.72 -16.00 4.25
CA TYR A 166 -17.06 -16.48 4.56
C TYR A 166 -16.95 -17.85 5.23
N PRO A 167 -17.69 -18.13 6.33
CA PRO A 167 -17.59 -19.38 7.04
C PRO A 167 -17.83 -20.61 6.14
N GLY A 168 -16.94 -21.59 6.23
CA GLY A 168 -17.05 -22.84 5.48
C GLY A 168 -16.64 -22.78 4.02
N MET A 169 -16.19 -21.64 3.49
CA MET A 169 -15.75 -21.50 2.10
C MET A 169 -14.23 -21.27 2.02
N SER A 170 -13.58 -22.00 1.12
CA SER A 170 -12.21 -21.71 0.70
C SER A 170 -12.16 -20.43 -0.15
N SER A 171 -10.96 -19.84 -0.29
CA SER A 171 -10.74 -18.64 -1.14
C SER A 171 -11.22 -18.85 -2.58
N GLY A 172 -10.98 -20.04 -3.13
CA GLY A 172 -11.37 -20.36 -4.51
C GLY A 172 -12.89 -20.50 -4.68
N GLU A 173 -13.55 -21.14 -3.73
CA GLU A 173 -15.01 -21.30 -3.71
C GLU A 173 -15.68 -19.93 -3.54
N LEU A 174 -15.25 -19.15 -2.55
CA LEU A 174 -15.79 -17.82 -2.30
C LEU A 174 -15.63 -16.89 -3.50
N ALA A 175 -14.45 -16.91 -4.16
CA ALA A 175 -14.20 -16.11 -5.36
C ALA A 175 -15.16 -16.51 -6.49
N ARG A 176 -15.36 -17.80 -6.72
CA ARG A 176 -16.25 -18.32 -7.76
C ARG A 176 -17.70 -17.98 -7.48
N GLU A 177 -18.17 -18.22 -6.25
CA GLU A 177 -19.56 -17.97 -5.87
C GLU A 177 -19.89 -16.49 -5.97
N LEU A 178 -19.06 -15.59 -5.45
CA LEU A 178 -19.28 -14.15 -5.52
C LEU A 178 -19.37 -13.62 -6.96
N MET A 179 -18.73 -14.27 -7.93
CA MET A 179 -18.86 -13.88 -9.34
C MET A 179 -20.31 -14.02 -9.85
N TYR A 180 -21.09 -14.99 -9.38
CA TYR A 180 -22.50 -15.14 -9.72
C TYR A 180 -23.34 -13.98 -9.20
N TYR A 181 -22.88 -13.30 -8.16
CA TYR A 181 -23.51 -12.10 -7.58
C TYR A 181 -22.86 -10.81 -8.10
N GLY A 182 -22.02 -10.90 -9.16
CA GLY A 182 -21.40 -9.74 -9.79
C GLY A 182 -20.30 -9.07 -8.97
N VAL A 183 -19.69 -9.80 -8.02
CA VAL A 183 -18.56 -9.35 -7.22
C VAL A 183 -17.30 -10.12 -7.63
N SER A 184 -16.25 -9.38 -8.00
CA SER A 184 -14.94 -9.96 -8.33
C SER A 184 -13.90 -9.46 -7.34
N ALA A 185 -13.14 -10.39 -6.75
CA ALA A 185 -12.06 -10.10 -5.82
C ALA A 185 -10.94 -11.14 -6.00
N ILE A 186 -9.75 -10.82 -5.48
CA ILE A 186 -8.58 -11.67 -5.61
C ILE A 186 -8.48 -12.60 -4.40
N SER A 187 -8.31 -13.90 -4.65
CA SER A 187 -8.04 -14.89 -3.60
C SER A 187 -6.79 -14.52 -2.80
N LEU A 188 -6.86 -14.63 -1.48
CA LEU A 188 -5.71 -14.40 -0.59
C LEU A 188 -4.58 -15.38 -0.87
N VAL A 189 -4.88 -16.62 -1.21
CA VAL A 189 -3.87 -17.62 -1.61
C VAL A 189 -3.04 -17.14 -2.80
N THR A 190 -3.67 -16.50 -3.79
CA THR A 190 -2.97 -15.90 -4.94
C THR A 190 -2.03 -14.76 -4.52
N THR A 191 -2.29 -14.10 -3.41
CA THR A 191 -1.43 -13.03 -2.86
C THR A 191 -0.34 -13.54 -1.92
N GLY A 192 -0.21 -14.87 -1.75
CA GLY A 192 0.79 -15.51 -0.91
C GLY A 192 0.35 -15.72 0.55
N SER A 193 -0.91 -15.50 0.88
CA SER A 193 -1.46 -15.79 2.20
C SER A 193 -1.66 -17.28 2.42
N HIS A 194 -1.50 -17.74 3.67
CA HIS A 194 -1.92 -19.07 4.13
C HIS A 194 -3.34 -19.07 4.71
N GLN A 195 -3.98 -17.92 4.79
CA GLN A 195 -5.36 -17.76 5.25
C GLN A 195 -6.32 -17.83 4.07
N GLU A 196 -7.48 -18.43 4.29
CA GLU A 196 -8.57 -18.43 3.33
C GLU A 196 -9.31 -17.09 3.33
N GLY A 197 -9.77 -16.66 2.16
CA GLY A 197 -10.52 -15.44 1.97
C GLY A 197 -10.12 -14.68 0.70
N LEU A 198 -10.62 -13.47 0.58
CA LEU A 198 -10.42 -12.61 -0.60
C LEU A 198 -9.89 -11.24 -0.19
N ARG A 199 -9.12 -10.63 -1.09
CA ARG A 199 -8.72 -9.23 -1.01
C ARG A 199 -9.73 -8.38 -1.77
N ALA A 200 -10.55 -7.63 -1.04
CA ALA A 200 -11.48 -6.67 -1.58
C ALA A 200 -10.80 -5.33 -1.88
N CYS A 201 -11.14 -4.70 -3.00
CA CYS A 201 -10.60 -3.40 -3.41
C CYS A 201 -11.64 -2.29 -3.26
N THR A 202 -11.25 -1.17 -2.66
CA THR A 202 -12.14 -0.04 -2.38
C THR A 202 -12.13 1.03 -3.47
N SER A 203 -11.17 1.01 -4.40
CA SER A 203 -10.87 2.16 -5.26
C SER A 203 -11.91 2.40 -6.36
N PHE A 204 -12.64 1.37 -6.78
CA PHE A 204 -13.52 1.45 -7.96
C PHE A 204 -15.00 1.59 -7.64
N ILE A 205 -15.42 1.34 -6.38
CA ILE A 205 -16.84 1.38 -6.03
C ILE A 205 -17.39 2.81 -6.14
N GLN A 206 -18.55 2.92 -6.76
CA GLN A 206 -19.29 4.17 -6.90
C GLN A 206 -20.49 4.20 -5.92
N ASP A 207 -20.96 5.40 -5.57
CA ASP A 207 -22.01 5.55 -4.56
C ASP A 207 -23.28 4.77 -4.88
N HIS A 208 -23.69 4.73 -6.13
CA HIS A 208 -24.89 3.98 -6.58
C HIS A 208 -24.74 2.45 -6.50
N GLN A 209 -23.53 1.94 -6.27
CA GLN A 209 -23.28 0.50 -6.23
C GLN A 209 -23.40 -0.09 -4.81
N TYR A 210 -23.44 0.72 -3.76
CA TYR A 210 -23.50 0.19 -2.39
C TYR A 210 -24.82 -0.52 -2.13
N ASP A 211 -25.96 0.07 -2.52
CA ASP A 211 -27.29 -0.55 -2.32
C ASP A 211 -27.39 -1.84 -3.12
N GLN A 212 -26.90 -1.85 -4.37
CA GLN A 212 -26.86 -3.06 -5.18
C GLN A 212 -25.98 -4.15 -4.58
N LEU A 213 -24.83 -3.78 -3.98
CA LEU A 213 -23.98 -4.73 -3.30
C LEU A 213 -24.65 -5.31 -2.06
N ASP A 214 -25.31 -4.47 -1.27
CA ASP A 214 -26.03 -4.89 -0.06
C ASP A 214 -27.14 -5.91 -0.40
N GLU A 215 -27.98 -5.62 -1.41
CA GLU A 215 -29.00 -6.53 -1.91
C GLU A 215 -28.41 -7.87 -2.39
N ARG A 216 -27.32 -7.84 -3.15
CA ARG A 216 -26.65 -9.04 -3.67
C ARG A 216 -26.03 -9.88 -2.56
N MET A 217 -25.47 -9.26 -1.55
CA MET A 217 -24.90 -9.97 -0.39
C MET A 217 -25.99 -10.54 0.52
N ALA A 218 -27.17 -9.91 0.60
CA ALA A 218 -28.32 -10.50 1.25
C ALA A 218 -28.74 -11.82 0.58
N ILE A 219 -28.91 -11.80 -0.75
CA ILE A 219 -29.25 -13.00 -1.53
C ILE A 219 -28.15 -14.06 -1.43
N PHE A 220 -26.87 -13.63 -1.43
CA PHE A 220 -25.74 -14.55 -1.23
C PHE A 220 -25.86 -15.28 0.11
N ALA A 221 -26.11 -14.54 1.20
CA ALA A 221 -26.23 -15.11 2.55
C ALA A 221 -27.45 -16.06 2.68
N GLU A 222 -28.57 -15.75 2.04
CA GLU A 222 -29.74 -16.63 1.99
C GLU A 222 -29.43 -17.96 1.29
N ASN A 223 -28.65 -17.94 0.21
CA ASN A 223 -28.27 -19.12 -0.56
C ASN A 223 -27.13 -19.92 0.08
N HIS A 224 -26.39 -19.32 1.01
CA HIS A 224 -25.24 -19.94 1.70
C HIS A 224 -25.40 -19.77 3.23
N PRO A 225 -26.38 -20.42 3.86
CA PRO A 225 -26.63 -20.26 5.29
C PRO A 225 -25.44 -20.79 6.11
N ILE A 226 -25.01 -19.99 7.09
CA ILE A 226 -23.95 -20.36 8.05
C ILE A 226 -24.56 -21.40 9.00
N GLN A 227 -23.92 -22.57 9.08
CA GLN A 227 -24.32 -23.67 9.97
C GLN A 227 -23.84 -23.45 11.39
#